data_74508beb9f48a854ebe29cf1df274c3b
#
_entry.id   74508beb9f48a854ebe29cf1df274c3b
#
_cell.length_a   1.000
_cell.length_b   1.000
_cell.length_c   1.000
_cell.angle_alpha   90.00
_cell.angle_beta   90.00
_cell.angle_gamma   90.00
#
_symmetry.space_group_name_H-M   'P 1'
#
loop_
_entity.id
_entity.type
_entity.pdbx_description
1 polymer ?
#
loop_
_entity_poly.entity_id
_entity_poly.type
_entity_poly.pdbx_seq_one_letter_code
_entity_poly.pdbx_strand_id
1 'polypeptide(L)'
;MKNTKQYRVLEIFFRGLRGERLSVQELANEYEVSTKSITRSINELRDFLADHRELVGNAELSYSHSDKCYRLSMDELLTNKELFSLVEVMIGARAFSKIELLKIIGKLMKHTTPEDRPKMNELIRKEIYHYPEVNHDCESVQENLWKIANCISMCKEISIEYYRVDRKWVTHRLLPASVMFTDYYFYLIAFLTDGNRDKPYYFRIDRIKQITVHRKTFGRFDVTDFDEGLLRKRSLFMWPGKLRTIRFEFSGPSVQAVLDKLPTARIIERLEGDKYLIEAEVYGDGIKMWLLSQGPWVTVISPDEFVEEIKKDLTDMLNNYTLNKFG
;
A
#
# COMPACT_ATOMS: atom_id res chain seq x y z
N MET A 1 -6.07 14.16 -42.62
CA MET A 1 -6.86 14.01 -41.39
C MET A 1 -7.98 15.04 -41.41
N LYS A 2 -9.20 14.69 -40.98
CA LYS A 2 -10.30 15.67 -40.91
C LYS A 2 -10.02 16.66 -39.80
N ASN A 3 -9.45 17.81 -40.13
CA ASN A 3 -9.11 18.86 -39.16
C ASN A 3 -10.38 19.70 -38.86
N THR A 4 -11.41 19.03 -38.27
CA THR A 4 -12.63 19.75 -37.87
C THR A 4 -12.34 20.43 -36.51
N LYS A 5 -13.00 21.55 -36.26
CA LYS A 5 -12.91 22.32 -35.02
C LYS A 5 -13.11 21.45 -33.79
N GLN A 6 -14.05 20.52 -33.85
CA GLN A 6 -14.37 19.59 -32.74
C GLN A 6 -13.20 18.65 -32.39
N TYR A 7 -12.56 18.06 -33.42
CA TYR A 7 -11.38 17.21 -33.18
C TYR A 7 -10.24 17.99 -32.51
N ARG A 8 -10.02 19.23 -32.97
CA ARG A 8 -8.98 20.09 -32.41
C ARG A 8 -9.22 20.44 -30.94
N VAL A 9 -10.47 20.79 -30.56
CA VAL A 9 -10.82 21.08 -29.16
C VAL A 9 -10.58 19.87 -28.27
N LEU A 10 -11.01 18.67 -28.70
CA LEU A 10 -10.77 17.42 -27.96
C LEU A 10 -9.27 17.10 -27.85
N GLU A 11 -8.51 17.28 -28.93
CA GLU A 11 -7.07 17.01 -28.92
C GLU A 11 -6.33 17.97 -27.99
N ILE A 12 -6.67 19.28 -28.03
CA ILE A 12 -6.13 20.29 -27.10
C ILE A 12 -6.45 19.90 -25.65
N PHE A 13 -7.68 19.45 -25.40
CA PHE A 13 -8.07 18.97 -24.06
C PHE A 13 -7.23 17.77 -23.60
N PHE A 14 -7.09 16.75 -24.44
CA PHE A 14 -6.27 15.57 -24.07
C PHE A 14 -4.78 15.89 -23.92
N ARG A 15 -4.25 16.82 -24.69
CA ARG A 15 -2.87 17.33 -24.52
C ARG A 15 -2.73 18.09 -23.19
N GLY A 16 -3.72 18.92 -22.86
CA GLY A 16 -3.80 19.59 -21.56
C GLY A 16 -3.83 18.60 -20.38
N LEU A 17 -4.66 17.54 -20.48
CA LEU A 17 -4.72 16.46 -19.49
C LEU A 17 -3.38 15.74 -19.27
N ARG A 18 -2.54 15.68 -20.31
CA ARG A 18 -1.18 15.14 -20.21
C ARG A 18 -0.16 16.15 -19.68
N GLY A 19 -0.61 17.35 -19.28
CA GLY A 19 0.22 18.43 -18.79
C GLY A 19 1.09 19.11 -19.87
N GLU A 20 0.74 18.95 -21.16
CA GLU A 20 1.46 19.64 -22.22
C GLU A 20 1.23 21.16 -22.17
N ARG A 21 2.26 21.91 -22.56
CA ARG A 21 2.14 23.37 -22.75
C ARG A 21 1.35 23.66 -24.00
N LEU A 22 0.25 24.38 -23.85
CA LEU A 22 -0.65 24.70 -24.95
C LEU A 22 -0.33 26.12 -25.47
N SER A 23 0.68 26.21 -26.33
CA SER A 23 1.06 27.47 -26.98
C SER A 23 0.16 27.75 -28.16
N VAL A 24 -0.50 28.91 -28.15
CA VAL A 24 -1.38 29.32 -29.23
C VAL A 24 -0.67 29.37 -30.59
N GLN A 25 0.60 29.83 -30.59
CA GLN A 25 1.39 29.95 -31.80
C GLN A 25 1.82 28.58 -32.34
N GLU A 26 2.27 27.68 -31.47
CA GLU A 26 2.69 26.33 -31.88
C GLU A 26 1.51 25.52 -32.39
N LEU A 27 0.37 25.56 -31.67
CA LEU A 27 -0.87 24.89 -32.07
C LEU A 27 -1.42 25.46 -33.39
N ALA A 28 -1.31 26.77 -33.59
CA ALA A 28 -1.74 27.39 -34.86
C ALA A 28 -0.91 26.88 -36.06
N ASN A 29 0.39 26.77 -35.88
CA ASN A 29 1.29 26.23 -36.89
C ASN A 29 1.03 24.76 -37.16
N GLU A 30 0.85 23.96 -36.09
CA GLU A 30 0.65 22.49 -36.15
C GLU A 30 -0.69 22.14 -36.87
N TYR A 31 -1.74 22.88 -36.53
CA TYR A 31 -3.07 22.63 -37.12
C TYR A 31 -3.30 23.41 -38.44
N GLU A 32 -2.31 24.17 -38.87
CA GLU A 32 -2.41 25.01 -40.10
C GLU A 32 -3.62 25.97 -40.08
N VAL A 33 -3.84 26.60 -38.91
CA VAL A 33 -4.95 27.54 -38.72
C VAL A 33 -4.48 28.87 -38.13
N SER A 34 -5.32 29.89 -38.12
CA SER A 34 -4.96 31.17 -37.51
C SER A 34 -4.89 31.05 -35.97
N THR A 35 -4.04 31.87 -35.35
CA THR A 35 -3.99 32.00 -33.86
C THR A 35 -5.34 32.36 -33.25
N LYS A 36 -6.14 33.18 -33.96
CA LYS A 36 -7.53 33.47 -33.59
C LYS A 36 -8.39 32.20 -33.46
N SER A 37 -8.21 31.25 -34.39
CA SER A 37 -8.95 29.99 -34.39
C SER A 37 -8.56 29.10 -33.16
N ILE A 38 -7.28 29.08 -32.78
CA ILE A 38 -6.81 28.36 -31.58
C ILE A 38 -7.32 29.03 -30.31
N THR A 39 -7.22 30.38 -30.22
CA THR A 39 -7.74 31.12 -29.07
C THR A 39 -9.25 30.87 -28.87
N ARG A 40 -10.01 30.78 -29.94
CA ARG A 40 -11.43 30.45 -29.88
C ARG A 40 -11.66 29.01 -29.36
N SER A 41 -10.86 28.05 -29.82
CA SER A 41 -10.95 26.67 -29.35
C SER A 41 -10.59 26.56 -27.84
N ILE A 42 -9.58 27.29 -27.40
CA ILE A 42 -9.18 27.37 -26.00
C ILE A 42 -10.27 28.03 -25.14
N ASN A 43 -10.89 29.11 -25.61
CA ASN A 43 -11.98 29.75 -24.88
C ASN A 43 -13.21 28.83 -24.76
N GLU A 44 -13.59 28.16 -25.82
CA GLU A 44 -14.69 27.18 -25.80
C GLU A 44 -14.41 26.03 -24.82
N LEU A 45 -13.16 25.54 -24.76
CA LEU A 45 -12.77 24.56 -23.79
C LEU A 45 -12.86 25.11 -22.35
N ARG A 46 -12.41 26.35 -22.15
CA ARG A 46 -12.47 27.00 -20.83
C ARG A 46 -13.92 27.23 -20.39
N ASP A 47 -14.78 27.67 -21.28
CA ASP A 47 -16.20 27.88 -20.99
C ASP A 47 -16.87 26.52 -20.65
N PHE A 48 -16.57 25.46 -21.42
CA PHE A 48 -17.06 24.11 -21.13
C PHE A 48 -16.64 23.62 -19.75
N LEU A 49 -15.36 23.79 -19.37
CA LEU A 49 -14.85 23.39 -18.05
C LEU A 49 -15.54 24.16 -16.93
N ALA A 50 -15.82 25.46 -17.14
CA ALA A 50 -16.50 26.29 -16.15
C ALA A 50 -17.98 25.89 -15.95
N ASP A 51 -18.67 25.55 -17.08
CA ASP A 51 -20.09 25.22 -17.04
C ASP A 51 -20.39 23.78 -16.58
N HIS A 52 -19.40 22.88 -16.63
CA HIS A 52 -19.59 21.45 -16.33
C HIS A 52 -18.76 20.97 -15.13
N ARG A 53 -18.66 21.77 -14.07
CA ARG A 53 -17.88 21.45 -12.86
C ARG A 53 -18.26 20.14 -12.20
N GLU A 54 -19.53 19.75 -12.28
CA GLU A 54 -20.00 18.44 -11.78
C GLU A 54 -19.43 17.25 -12.55
N LEU A 55 -18.97 17.46 -13.80
CA LEU A 55 -18.38 16.42 -14.65
C LEU A 55 -16.85 16.41 -14.59
N VAL A 56 -16.23 17.58 -14.43
CA VAL A 56 -14.78 17.79 -14.58
C VAL A 56 -14.10 18.32 -13.31
N GLY A 57 -14.84 18.43 -12.20
CA GLY A 57 -14.34 18.97 -10.93
C GLY A 57 -13.87 20.42 -11.07
N ASN A 58 -12.79 20.77 -10.36
CA ASN A 58 -12.18 22.10 -10.43
C ASN A 58 -11.16 22.23 -11.57
N ALA A 59 -11.50 21.69 -12.75
CA ALA A 59 -10.64 21.84 -13.92
C ALA A 59 -10.56 23.28 -14.37
N GLU A 60 -9.36 23.81 -14.52
CA GLU A 60 -9.12 25.19 -14.96
C GLU A 60 -8.06 25.26 -16.05
N LEU A 61 -8.35 26.03 -17.10
CA LEU A 61 -7.39 26.34 -18.16
C LEU A 61 -6.84 27.75 -17.97
N SER A 62 -5.69 27.85 -17.30
CA SER A 62 -5.04 29.10 -16.95
C SER A 62 -3.92 29.48 -17.93
N TYR A 63 -3.71 30.80 -18.15
CA TYR A 63 -2.62 31.31 -18.97
C TYR A 63 -1.42 31.68 -18.13
N SER A 64 -0.25 31.10 -18.44
CA SER A 64 1.01 31.46 -17.84
C SER A 64 1.69 32.56 -18.67
N HIS A 65 1.85 33.74 -18.09
CA HIS A 65 2.53 34.85 -18.75
C HIS A 65 4.03 34.61 -18.90
N SER A 66 4.66 33.89 -17.96
CA SER A 66 6.08 33.54 -18.02
C SER A 66 6.40 32.57 -19.15
N ASP A 67 5.53 31.59 -19.35
CA ASP A 67 5.73 30.51 -20.34
C ASP A 67 5.03 30.80 -21.68
N LYS A 68 4.22 31.87 -21.74
CA LYS A 68 3.40 32.26 -22.90
C LYS A 68 2.52 31.12 -23.43
N CYS A 69 1.99 30.27 -22.56
CA CYS A 69 1.15 29.14 -22.90
C CYS A 69 0.00 28.96 -21.91
N TYR A 70 -1.02 28.20 -22.31
CA TYR A 70 -2.06 27.73 -21.41
C TYR A 70 -1.64 26.41 -20.76
N ARG A 71 -2.09 26.21 -19.53
CA ARG A 71 -1.94 24.95 -18.78
C ARG A 71 -3.31 24.54 -18.25
N LEU A 72 -3.65 23.29 -18.41
CA LEU A 72 -4.83 22.69 -17.78
C LEU A 72 -4.39 22.15 -16.41
N SER A 73 -5.05 22.61 -15.35
CA SER A 73 -4.96 22.06 -14.01
C SER A 73 -6.27 21.37 -13.66
N MET A 74 -6.19 20.22 -13.01
CA MET A 74 -7.34 19.50 -12.48
C MET A 74 -6.95 18.99 -11.09
N ASP A 75 -7.62 19.51 -10.05
CA ASP A 75 -7.34 19.16 -8.66
C ASP A 75 -7.58 17.67 -8.34
N GLU A 76 -8.39 17.01 -9.16
CA GLU A 76 -8.71 15.59 -9.00
C GLU A 76 -7.68 14.64 -9.64
N LEU A 77 -6.72 15.15 -10.41
CA LEU A 77 -5.64 14.34 -10.97
C LEU A 77 -4.41 14.38 -10.08
N LEU A 78 -3.76 13.22 -9.98
CA LEU A 78 -2.51 13.12 -9.24
C LEU A 78 -1.44 14.02 -9.86
N THR A 79 -0.82 14.82 -9.03
CA THR A 79 0.34 15.64 -9.41
C THR A 79 1.58 14.78 -9.64
N ASN A 80 2.57 15.29 -10.35
CA ASN A 80 3.86 14.60 -10.53
C ASN A 80 4.53 14.25 -9.20
N LYS A 81 4.37 15.10 -8.16
CA LYS A 81 4.91 14.83 -6.81
C LYS A 81 4.24 13.63 -6.16
N GLU A 82 2.92 13.55 -6.23
CA GLU A 82 2.13 12.45 -5.69
C GLU A 82 2.42 11.15 -6.45
N LEU A 83 2.46 11.20 -7.79
CA LEU A 83 2.81 10.05 -8.62
C LEU A 83 4.19 9.52 -8.28
N PHE A 84 5.19 10.39 -8.13
CA PHE A 84 6.55 10.00 -7.75
C PHE A 84 6.56 9.35 -6.37
N SER A 85 5.90 9.96 -5.38
CA SER A 85 5.80 9.40 -4.02
C SER A 85 5.13 8.02 -4.00
N LEU A 86 4.07 7.82 -4.78
CA LEU A 86 3.40 6.52 -4.91
C LEU A 86 4.32 5.47 -5.54
N VAL A 87 5.06 5.84 -6.58
CA VAL A 87 6.02 4.93 -7.24
C VAL A 87 7.13 4.51 -6.27
N GLU A 88 7.71 5.45 -5.51
CA GLU A 88 8.72 5.15 -4.48
C GLU A 88 8.18 4.19 -3.41
N VAL A 89 6.96 4.44 -2.89
CA VAL A 89 6.31 3.54 -1.93
C VAL A 89 6.09 2.15 -2.54
N MET A 90 5.67 2.06 -3.80
CA MET A 90 5.45 0.77 -4.47
C MET A 90 6.74 -0.02 -4.67
N ILE A 91 7.84 0.65 -5.04
CA ILE A 91 9.16 0.02 -5.18
C ILE A 91 9.64 -0.47 -3.81
N GLY A 92 9.59 0.38 -2.79
CA GLY A 92 10.03 0.05 -1.44
C GLY A 92 9.19 -1.04 -0.76
N ALA A 93 7.89 -1.10 -1.05
CA ALA A 93 6.98 -2.12 -0.52
C ALA A 93 7.26 -3.53 -1.04
N ARG A 94 7.82 -3.69 -2.24
CA ARG A 94 8.14 -4.98 -2.85
C ARG A 94 6.96 -5.95 -2.90
N ALA A 95 5.73 -5.41 -2.98
CA ALA A 95 4.49 -6.16 -2.89
C ALA A 95 4.09 -6.90 -4.18
N PHE A 96 4.74 -6.56 -5.28
CA PHE A 96 4.41 -7.04 -6.62
C PHE A 96 5.61 -7.73 -7.27
N SER A 97 5.34 -8.65 -8.19
CA SER A 97 6.36 -9.14 -9.09
C SER A 97 6.94 -7.98 -9.92
N LYS A 98 8.17 -8.12 -10.39
CA LYS A 98 8.80 -7.09 -11.24
C LYS A 98 7.96 -6.77 -12.47
N ILE A 99 7.34 -7.78 -13.05
CA ILE A 99 6.47 -7.64 -14.24
C ILE A 99 5.22 -6.83 -13.89
N GLU A 100 4.53 -7.15 -12.78
CA GLU A 100 3.35 -6.40 -12.32
C GLU A 100 3.71 -4.95 -11.96
N LEU A 101 4.80 -4.76 -11.22
CA LEU A 101 5.30 -3.44 -10.84
C LEU A 101 5.58 -2.57 -12.06
N LEU A 102 6.33 -3.05 -13.03
CA LEU A 102 6.64 -2.31 -14.25
C LEU A 102 5.39 -1.95 -15.05
N LYS A 103 4.41 -2.86 -15.10
CA LYS A 103 3.12 -2.61 -15.77
C LYS A 103 2.34 -1.48 -15.09
N ILE A 104 2.32 -1.45 -13.75
CA ILE A 104 1.63 -0.40 -12.98
C ILE A 104 2.36 0.92 -13.14
N ILE A 105 3.68 0.95 -12.89
CA ILE A 105 4.50 2.16 -13.03
C ILE A 105 4.37 2.73 -14.45
N GLY A 106 4.45 1.88 -15.48
CA GLY A 106 4.31 2.32 -16.86
C GLY A 106 2.94 2.97 -17.17
N LYS A 107 1.87 2.58 -16.46
CA LYS A 107 0.56 3.24 -16.55
C LYS A 107 0.56 4.58 -15.80
N LEU A 108 1.07 4.60 -14.56
CA LEU A 108 1.15 5.81 -13.74
C LEU A 108 1.99 6.89 -14.43
N MET A 109 3.14 6.52 -15.01
CA MET A 109 4.02 7.45 -15.71
C MET A 109 3.39 8.08 -16.95
N LYS A 110 2.32 7.50 -17.52
CA LYS A 110 1.57 8.14 -18.60
C LYS A 110 0.78 9.38 -18.16
N HIS A 111 0.50 9.48 -16.86
CA HIS A 111 -0.18 10.64 -16.26
C HIS A 111 0.77 11.75 -15.84
N THR A 112 2.09 11.53 -15.93
CA THR A 112 3.06 12.60 -15.72
C THR A 112 3.18 13.52 -16.92
N THR A 113 3.58 14.77 -16.68
CA THR A 113 3.84 15.71 -17.78
C THR A 113 4.95 15.19 -18.70
N PRO A 114 4.89 15.45 -20.00
CA PRO A 114 5.94 15.04 -20.94
C PRO A 114 7.34 15.52 -20.55
N GLU A 115 7.43 16.68 -19.89
CA GLU A 115 8.68 17.31 -19.45
C GLU A 115 9.31 16.59 -18.25
N ASP A 116 8.49 16.17 -17.26
CA ASP A 116 8.98 15.55 -16.05
C ASP A 116 9.15 14.03 -16.16
N ARG A 117 8.48 13.39 -17.12
CA ARG A 117 8.53 11.93 -17.33
C ARG A 117 9.97 11.39 -17.50
N PRO A 118 10.83 11.98 -18.34
CA PRO A 118 12.22 11.52 -18.48
C PRO A 118 13.00 11.61 -17.17
N LYS A 119 12.82 12.71 -16.43
CA LYS A 119 13.44 12.94 -15.12
C LYS A 119 13.00 11.89 -14.09
N MET A 120 11.70 11.64 -14.00
CA MET A 120 11.17 10.62 -13.08
C MET A 120 11.68 9.22 -13.44
N ASN A 121 11.69 8.86 -14.72
CA ASN A 121 12.23 7.58 -15.18
C ASN A 121 13.72 7.43 -14.82
N GLU A 122 14.52 8.50 -14.93
CA GLU A 122 15.94 8.48 -14.55
C GLU A 122 16.11 8.26 -13.04
N LEU A 123 15.28 8.90 -12.20
CA LEU A 123 15.35 8.77 -10.74
C LEU A 123 15.11 7.33 -10.29
N ILE A 124 14.06 6.67 -10.81
CA ILE A 124 13.68 5.31 -10.39
C ILE A 124 14.45 4.19 -11.13
N ARG A 125 15.21 4.51 -12.18
CA ARG A 125 15.83 3.54 -13.07
C ARG A 125 16.71 2.52 -12.36
N LYS A 126 17.55 2.97 -11.43
CA LYS A 126 18.50 2.10 -10.71
C LYS A 126 17.75 1.17 -9.74
N GLU A 127 16.74 1.68 -9.06
CA GLU A 127 15.94 0.89 -8.12
C GLU A 127 15.14 -0.18 -8.86
N ILE A 128 14.52 0.15 -9.99
CA ILE A 128 13.83 -0.82 -10.84
C ILE A 128 14.81 -1.87 -11.39
N TYR A 129 16.03 -1.46 -11.82
CA TYR A 129 17.02 -2.41 -12.33
C TYR A 129 17.39 -3.46 -11.28
N HIS A 130 17.68 -3.02 -10.06
CA HIS A 130 18.08 -3.85 -8.92
C HIS A 130 16.89 -4.30 -8.07
N TYR A 131 15.65 -4.15 -8.54
CA TYR A 131 14.45 -4.47 -7.77
C TYR A 131 14.55 -5.88 -7.18
N PRO A 132 14.60 -6.01 -5.83
CA PRO A 132 14.77 -7.29 -5.16
C PRO A 132 13.40 -7.96 -5.04
N GLU A 133 12.98 -8.58 -6.12
CA GLU A 133 11.65 -9.21 -6.24
C GLU A 133 11.42 -10.24 -5.14
N VAL A 134 10.24 -10.22 -4.57
CA VAL A 134 9.76 -11.27 -3.66
C VAL A 134 9.09 -12.36 -4.48
N ASN A 135 9.49 -13.62 -4.25
CA ASN A 135 8.89 -14.76 -4.96
C ASN A 135 7.44 -14.96 -4.51
N HIS A 136 6.55 -15.07 -5.47
CA HIS A 136 5.13 -15.35 -5.30
C HIS A 136 4.79 -16.73 -5.85
N ASP A 137 3.91 -17.47 -5.14
CA ASP A 137 3.46 -18.82 -5.56
C ASP A 137 2.21 -18.74 -6.45
N CYS A 138 1.63 -17.55 -6.66
CA CYS A 138 0.48 -17.30 -7.54
C CYS A 138 0.91 -16.64 -8.86
N GLU A 139 0.06 -16.74 -9.89
CA GLU A 139 0.30 -16.09 -11.19
C GLU A 139 0.19 -14.56 -11.10
N SER A 140 -0.75 -14.02 -10.30
CA SER A 140 -0.96 -12.59 -10.09
C SER A 140 -1.52 -12.32 -8.71
N VAL A 141 -0.76 -11.53 -7.94
CA VAL A 141 -1.21 -11.04 -6.63
C VAL A 141 -2.39 -10.08 -6.79
N GLN A 142 -2.40 -9.26 -7.84
CA GLN A 142 -3.45 -8.28 -8.09
C GLN A 142 -4.79 -8.94 -8.37
N GLU A 143 -4.82 -10.00 -9.20
CA GLU A 143 -6.04 -10.72 -9.53
C GLU A 143 -6.63 -11.42 -8.29
N ASN A 144 -5.78 -12.08 -7.51
CA ASN A 144 -6.20 -12.70 -6.26
C ASN A 144 -6.75 -11.67 -5.27
N LEU A 145 -6.03 -10.55 -5.09
CA LEU A 145 -6.41 -9.45 -4.22
C LEU A 145 -7.78 -8.89 -4.59
N TRP A 146 -7.99 -8.59 -5.88
CA TRP A 146 -9.25 -8.04 -6.37
C TRP A 146 -10.42 -9.02 -6.23
N LYS A 147 -10.20 -10.30 -6.54
CA LYS A 147 -11.19 -11.35 -6.38
C LYS A 147 -11.62 -11.52 -4.93
N ILE A 148 -10.66 -11.48 -4.00
CA ILE A 148 -10.92 -11.54 -2.56
C ILE A 148 -11.70 -10.31 -2.10
N ALA A 149 -11.29 -9.10 -2.49
CA ALA A 149 -11.95 -7.85 -2.14
C ALA A 149 -13.43 -7.85 -2.57
N ASN A 150 -13.72 -8.34 -3.77
CA ASN A 150 -15.09 -8.52 -4.25
C ASN A 150 -15.88 -9.53 -3.39
N CYS A 151 -15.25 -10.64 -2.98
CA CYS A 151 -15.90 -11.62 -2.11
C CYS A 151 -16.23 -11.06 -0.72
N ILE A 152 -15.33 -10.25 -0.16
CA ILE A 152 -15.56 -9.52 1.10
C ILE A 152 -16.75 -8.58 0.95
N SER A 153 -16.76 -7.73 -0.09
CA SER A 153 -17.84 -6.79 -0.35
C SER A 153 -19.21 -7.46 -0.49
N MET A 154 -19.25 -8.63 -1.12
CA MET A 154 -20.48 -9.41 -1.35
C MET A 154 -20.77 -10.41 -0.23
N CYS A 155 -19.99 -10.47 0.82
CA CYS A 155 -20.07 -11.46 1.90
C CYS A 155 -20.16 -12.90 1.38
N LYS A 156 -19.32 -13.28 0.41
CA LYS A 156 -19.30 -14.61 -0.20
C LYS A 156 -18.31 -15.53 0.47
N GLU A 157 -18.77 -16.76 0.82
CA GLU A 157 -17.85 -17.82 1.21
C GLU A 157 -16.92 -18.18 0.05
N ILE A 158 -15.66 -18.46 0.39
CA ILE A 158 -14.66 -18.89 -0.58
C ILE A 158 -13.96 -20.18 -0.13
N SER A 159 -13.47 -20.96 -1.09
CA SER A 159 -12.43 -21.96 -0.83
C SER A 159 -11.13 -21.50 -1.48
N ILE A 160 -10.03 -21.66 -0.76
CA ILE A 160 -8.70 -21.36 -1.27
C ILE A 160 -7.85 -22.63 -1.33
N GLU A 161 -7.11 -22.83 -2.40
CA GLU A 161 -6.00 -23.78 -2.47
C GLU A 161 -4.73 -23.03 -2.05
N TYR A 162 -4.17 -23.39 -0.89
CA TYR A 162 -3.15 -22.60 -0.18
C TYR A 162 -1.87 -23.39 0.03
N TYR A 163 -0.73 -22.78 -0.30
CA TYR A 163 0.58 -23.34 -0.07
C TYR A 163 1.11 -22.97 1.32
N ARG A 164 1.16 -23.95 2.21
CA ARG A 164 1.61 -23.76 3.59
C ARG A 164 3.12 -23.62 3.71
N VAL A 165 3.59 -23.12 4.86
CA VAL A 165 5.02 -23.00 5.21
C VAL A 165 5.71 -24.37 5.22
N ASP A 166 4.99 -25.45 5.61
CA ASP A 166 5.46 -26.83 5.58
C ASP A 166 5.48 -27.47 4.18
N ARG A 167 5.35 -26.63 3.13
CA ARG A 167 5.39 -27.01 1.70
C ARG A 167 4.28 -27.97 1.27
N LYS A 168 3.12 -27.91 1.92
CA LYS A 168 1.94 -28.70 1.58
C LYS A 168 0.84 -27.82 1.01
N TRP A 169 0.15 -28.34 0.00
CA TRP A 169 -1.09 -27.77 -0.50
C TRP A 169 -2.25 -28.21 0.40
N VAL A 170 -3.07 -27.25 0.82
CA VAL A 170 -4.26 -27.49 1.62
C VAL A 170 -5.41 -26.65 1.08
N THR A 171 -6.63 -27.17 1.24
CA THR A 171 -7.85 -26.41 0.90
C THR A 171 -8.50 -25.93 2.18
N HIS A 172 -8.77 -24.63 2.26
CA HIS A 172 -9.51 -24.01 3.35
C HIS A 172 -10.81 -23.43 2.81
N ARG A 173 -11.89 -23.64 3.56
CA ARG A 173 -13.18 -22.96 3.31
C ARG A 173 -13.33 -21.83 4.30
N LEU A 174 -13.52 -20.61 3.80
CA LEU A 174 -13.30 -19.37 4.54
C LEU A 174 -14.47 -18.41 4.40
N LEU A 175 -14.66 -17.63 5.44
CA LEU A 175 -15.43 -16.39 5.46
C LEU A 175 -14.42 -15.23 5.41
N PRO A 176 -14.21 -14.61 4.23
CA PRO A 176 -13.24 -13.53 4.10
C PRO A 176 -13.75 -12.27 4.81
N ALA A 177 -12.91 -11.67 5.66
CA ALA A 177 -13.29 -10.51 6.49
C ALA A 177 -12.61 -9.22 6.01
N SER A 178 -11.30 -9.26 5.77
CA SER A 178 -10.54 -8.07 5.37
C SER A 178 -9.27 -8.43 4.59
N VAL A 179 -8.66 -7.44 3.96
CA VAL A 179 -7.34 -7.52 3.33
C VAL A 179 -6.40 -6.53 4.00
N MET A 180 -5.19 -6.96 4.28
CA MET A 180 -4.18 -6.11 4.92
C MET A 180 -2.84 -6.27 4.20
N PHE A 181 -2.16 -5.15 3.96
CA PHE A 181 -0.77 -5.14 3.53
C PHE A 181 0.15 -4.87 4.71
N THR A 182 1.16 -5.70 4.89
CA THR A 182 2.23 -5.48 5.87
C THR A 182 3.53 -6.11 5.39
N ASP A 183 4.64 -5.46 5.67
CA ASP A 183 5.98 -5.81 5.22
C ASP A 183 6.02 -5.92 3.67
N TYR A 184 6.01 -7.11 3.10
CA TYR A 184 6.09 -7.33 1.64
C TYR A 184 4.85 -8.02 1.08
N TYR A 185 3.84 -8.32 1.90
CA TYR A 185 2.77 -9.22 1.52
C TYR A 185 1.38 -8.65 1.78
N PHE A 186 0.47 -8.98 0.89
CA PHE A 186 -0.95 -8.85 1.16
C PHE A 186 -1.45 -10.10 1.89
N TYR A 187 -2.22 -9.88 2.93
CA TYR A 187 -2.85 -10.92 3.73
C TYR A 187 -4.37 -10.87 3.59
N LEU A 188 -4.96 -12.01 3.36
CA LEU A 188 -6.38 -12.23 3.61
C LEU A 188 -6.56 -12.55 5.10
N ILE A 189 -7.43 -11.81 5.75
CA ILE A 189 -7.91 -12.06 7.09
C ILE A 189 -9.26 -12.73 6.95
N ALA A 190 -9.42 -13.93 7.48
CA ALA A 190 -10.62 -14.73 7.30
C ALA A 190 -10.88 -15.64 8.51
N PHE A 191 -12.13 -16.10 8.63
CA PHE A 191 -12.54 -17.09 9.59
C PHE A 191 -12.81 -18.43 8.88
N LEU A 192 -12.56 -19.54 9.56
CA LEU A 192 -12.92 -20.86 9.04
C LEU A 192 -14.45 -21.04 9.12
N THR A 193 -15.04 -21.68 8.11
CA THR A 193 -16.51 -21.93 8.08
C THR A 193 -16.98 -22.92 9.13
N ASP A 194 -16.09 -23.82 9.54
CA ASP A 194 -16.32 -24.92 10.51
C ASP A 194 -15.64 -24.66 11.86
N GLY A 195 -15.00 -23.50 12.02
CA GLY A 195 -14.27 -23.11 13.21
C GLY A 195 -14.98 -22.10 14.11
N ASN A 196 -14.41 -21.88 15.28
CA ASN A 196 -14.82 -20.80 16.16
C ASN A 196 -14.44 -19.45 15.52
N ARG A 197 -15.38 -18.49 15.52
CA ARG A 197 -15.17 -17.13 14.97
C ARG A 197 -14.40 -16.19 15.92
N ASP A 198 -13.92 -16.68 17.05
CA ASP A 198 -13.21 -15.85 18.04
C ASP A 198 -11.81 -15.41 17.57
N LYS A 199 -11.23 -16.12 16.60
CA LYS A 199 -9.87 -15.85 16.13
C LYS A 199 -9.81 -15.84 14.61
N PRO A 200 -9.37 -14.73 14.00
CA PRO A 200 -9.08 -14.68 12.58
C PRO A 200 -7.82 -15.47 12.24
N TYR A 201 -7.81 -15.99 11.01
CA TYR A 201 -6.64 -16.60 10.37
C TYR A 201 -6.08 -15.65 9.33
N TYR A 202 -4.76 -15.71 9.14
CA TYR A 202 -4.04 -14.88 8.18
C TYR A 202 -3.48 -15.74 7.07
N PHE A 203 -3.86 -15.42 5.83
CA PHE A 203 -3.40 -16.14 4.65
C PHE A 203 -2.67 -15.17 3.73
N ARG A 204 -1.41 -15.42 3.42
CA ARG A 204 -0.68 -14.64 2.42
C ARG A 204 -1.36 -14.85 1.06
N ILE A 205 -1.77 -13.76 0.41
CA ILE A 205 -2.52 -13.81 -0.86
C ILE A 205 -1.66 -14.38 -1.98
N ASP A 206 -0.36 -14.11 -1.96
CA ASP A 206 0.60 -14.63 -2.94
C ASP A 206 0.81 -16.16 -2.87
N ARG A 207 0.39 -16.82 -1.77
CA ARG A 207 0.40 -18.28 -1.61
C ARG A 207 -0.90 -18.95 -1.98
N ILE A 208 -1.86 -18.21 -2.48
CA ILE A 208 -3.15 -18.75 -2.93
C ILE A 208 -3.06 -19.06 -4.42
N LYS A 209 -3.10 -20.34 -4.77
CA LYS A 209 -3.08 -20.81 -6.16
C LYS A 209 -4.42 -20.63 -6.85
N GLN A 210 -5.50 -20.98 -6.12
CA GLN A 210 -6.85 -20.94 -6.67
C GLN A 210 -7.86 -20.46 -5.63
N ILE A 211 -8.82 -19.66 -6.08
CA ILE A 211 -9.95 -19.17 -5.28
C ILE A 211 -11.24 -19.64 -5.94
N THR A 212 -12.03 -20.43 -5.22
CA THR A 212 -13.38 -20.84 -5.62
C THR A 212 -14.41 -20.07 -4.82
N VAL A 213 -15.28 -19.33 -5.52
CA VAL A 213 -16.34 -18.53 -4.89
C VAL A 213 -17.60 -19.36 -4.76
N HIS A 214 -18.16 -19.46 -3.57
CA HIS A 214 -19.39 -20.20 -3.33
C HIS A 214 -20.61 -19.29 -3.51
N ARG A 215 -21.77 -19.90 -3.82
CA ARG A 215 -23.04 -19.18 -3.91
C ARG A 215 -23.53 -18.71 -2.54
N LYS A 216 -23.15 -19.43 -1.48
CA LYS A 216 -23.51 -19.13 -0.10
C LYS A 216 -22.93 -17.81 0.36
N THR A 217 -23.74 -17.01 1.03
CA THR A 217 -23.35 -15.77 1.69
C THR A 217 -23.36 -15.96 3.20
N PHE A 218 -22.61 -15.12 3.89
CA PHE A 218 -22.63 -15.04 5.36
C PHE A 218 -23.04 -13.63 5.80
N GLY A 219 -23.44 -13.49 7.07
CA GLY A 219 -23.71 -12.17 7.65
C GLY A 219 -22.43 -11.32 7.68
N ARG A 220 -22.56 -10.02 7.40
CA ARG A 220 -21.44 -9.08 7.50
C ARG A 220 -20.88 -9.11 8.92
N PHE A 221 -19.57 -9.11 9.06
CA PHE A 221 -18.94 -8.97 10.38
C PHE A 221 -19.28 -7.59 10.94
N ASP A 222 -19.77 -7.56 12.17
CA ASP A 222 -20.01 -6.31 12.88
C ASP A 222 -18.68 -5.78 13.44
N VAL A 223 -18.57 -4.47 13.65
CA VAL A 223 -17.38 -3.81 14.24
C VAL A 223 -17.08 -4.38 15.64
N THR A 224 -18.12 -4.84 16.35
CA THR A 224 -17.99 -5.52 17.65
C THR A 224 -17.37 -6.92 17.55
N ASP A 225 -17.54 -7.60 16.41
CA ASP A 225 -17.00 -8.94 16.20
C ASP A 225 -15.58 -8.91 15.62
N PHE A 226 -15.31 -7.92 14.76
CA PHE A 226 -14.03 -7.79 14.08
C PHE A 226 -13.79 -6.35 13.62
N ASP A 227 -12.77 -5.70 14.20
CA ASP A 227 -12.28 -4.37 13.80
C ASP A 227 -10.89 -4.49 13.16
N GLU A 228 -10.85 -4.35 11.84
CA GLU A 228 -9.62 -4.40 11.06
C GLU A 228 -8.66 -3.24 11.36
N GLY A 229 -9.19 -2.07 11.72
CA GLY A 229 -8.40 -0.91 12.10
C GLY A 229 -7.66 -1.13 13.42
N LEU A 230 -8.34 -1.70 14.41
CA LEU A 230 -7.73 -2.10 15.68
C LEU A 230 -6.74 -3.25 15.47
N LEU A 231 -7.08 -4.24 14.67
CA LEU A 231 -6.17 -5.34 14.37
C LEU A 231 -4.88 -4.82 13.73
N ARG A 232 -4.98 -3.89 12.77
CA ARG A 232 -3.83 -3.27 12.10
C ARG A 232 -2.90 -2.55 13.09
N LYS A 233 -3.47 -1.85 14.08
CA LYS A 233 -2.69 -1.13 15.10
C LYS A 233 -2.00 -2.06 16.08
N ARG A 234 -2.58 -3.24 16.34
CA ARG A 234 -2.14 -4.19 17.37
C ARG A 234 -1.24 -5.30 16.85
N SER A 235 -1.32 -5.63 15.54
CA SER A 235 -0.63 -6.79 14.97
C SER A 235 0.68 -6.41 14.32
N LEU A 236 1.73 -7.19 14.63
CA LEU A 236 3.01 -7.15 13.94
C LEU A 236 3.27 -8.48 13.22
N PHE A 237 3.87 -8.41 12.02
CA PHE A 237 4.26 -9.57 11.21
C PHE A 237 3.13 -10.57 10.92
N MET A 238 1.86 -10.20 11.15
CA MET A 238 0.67 -11.04 10.95
C MET A 238 0.80 -12.44 11.57
N TRP A 239 1.40 -12.49 12.77
CA TRP A 239 1.56 -13.73 13.52
C TRP A 239 0.40 -13.90 14.49
N PRO A 240 -0.31 -15.04 14.44
CA PRO A 240 -1.47 -15.26 15.32
C PRO A 240 -1.06 -15.35 16.80
N GLY A 241 -2.01 -15.15 17.70
CA GLY A 241 -1.80 -15.25 19.14
C GLY A 241 -2.95 -14.61 19.92
N LYS A 242 -2.64 -14.11 21.10
CA LYS A 242 -3.60 -13.49 22.02
C LYS A 242 -3.46 -11.98 22.03
N LEU A 243 -4.53 -11.26 22.37
CA LEU A 243 -4.47 -9.87 22.75
C LEU A 243 -3.81 -9.76 24.13
N ARG A 244 -2.81 -8.90 24.27
CA ARG A 244 -2.12 -8.66 25.53
C ARG A 244 -1.66 -7.21 25.66
N THR A 245 -1.61 -6.71 26.88
CA THR A 245 -0.95 -5.44 27.21
C THR A 245 0.42 -5.77 27.75
N ILE A 246 1.45 -5.23 27.11
CA ILE A 246 2.85 -5.45 27.51
C ILE A 246 3.45 -4.15 28.05
N ARG A 247 4.40 -4.27 28.99
CA ARG A 247 5.25 -3.17 29.41
C ARG A 247 6.71 -3.56 29.24
N PHE A 248 7.49 -2.62 28.76
CA PHE A 248 8.92 -2.82 28.55
C PHE A 248 9.68 -1.51 28.75
N GLU A 249 10.92 -1.61 29.24
CA GLU A 249 11.88 -0.51 29.23
C GLU A 249 12.55 -0.44 27.87
N PHE A 250 12.78 0.79 27.41
CA PHE A 250 13.52 1.07 26.19
C PHE A 250 14.61 2.09 26.44
N SER A 251 15.86 1.76 26.03
CA SER A 251 17.05 2.61 26.18
C SER A 251 17.78 2.87 24.86
N GLY A 252 17.10 2.64 23.72
CA GLY A 252 17.68 2.86 22.39
C GLY A 252 17.69 4.32 21.95
N PRO A 253 18.27 4.62 20.81
CA PRO A 253 18.56 5.99 20.37
C PRO A 253 17.31 6.81 20.01
N SER A 254 16.18 6.18 19.72
CA SER A 254 14.95 6.90 19.31
C SER A 254 13.69 6.24 19.85
N VAL A 255 13.12 6.82 20.90
CA VAL A 255 11.80 6.39 21.41
C VAL A 255 10.70 6.63 20.39
N GLN A 256 10.83 7.67 19.54
CA GLN A 256 9.86 7.95 18.48
C GLN A 256 9.74 6.77 17.50
N ALA A 257 10.85 6.13 17.14
CA ALA A 257 10.82 4.96 16.26
C ALA A 257 10.02 3.78 16.86
N VAL A 258 10.02 3.65 18.19
CA VAL A 258 9.18 2.67 18.90
C VAL A 258 7.70 3.04 18.79
N LEU A 259 7.34 4.30 19.03
CA LEU A 259 5.97 4.78 18.94
C LEU A 259 5.42 4.69 17.51
N ASP A 260 6.26 4.98 16.50
CA ASP A 260 5.89 4.85 15.09
C ASP A 260 5.67 3.36 14.72
N LYS A 261 6.47 2.45 15.26
CA LYS A 261 6.34 1.01 14.99
C LYS A 261 5.18 0.36 15.72
N LEU A 262 4.87 0.83 16.92
CA LEU A 262 3.79 0.33 17.79
C LEU A 262 2.72 1.41 17.98
N PRO A 263 1.72 1.52 17.10
CA PRO A 263 0.73 2.62 17.15
C PRO A 263 -0.12 2.66 18.44
N THR A 264 -0.12 1.58 19.22
CA THR A 264 -0.78 1.47 20.53
C THR A 264 0.14 1.81 21.69
N ALA A 265 1.44 2.04 21.43
CA ALA A 265 2.42 2.31 22.46
C ALA A 265 2.23 3.71 23.06
N ARG A 266 2.43 3.78 24.36
CA ARG A 266 2.47 5.04 25.13
C ARG A 266 3.59 5.02 26.13
N ILE A 267 4.25 6.16 26.31
CA ILE A 267 5.24 6.34 27.36
C ILE A 267 4.48 6.48 28.69
N ILE A 268 4.76 5.58 29.62
CA ILE A 268 4.20 5.63 30.98
C ILE A 268 5.07 6.51 31.88
N GLU A 269 6.40 6.38 31.76
CA GLU A 269 7.35 7.06 32.61
C GLU A 269 8.68 7.27 31.86
N ARG A 270 9.37 8.36 32.15
CA ARG A 270 10.77 8.58 31.78
C ARG A 270 11.64 8.22 32.96
N LEU A 271 12.46 7.22 32.80
CA LEU A 271 13.36 6.71 33.82
C LEU A 271 14.72 7.43 33.76
N GLU A 272 15.59 7.19 34.74
CA GLU A 272 16.95 7.73 34.72
C GLU A 272 17.78 7.18 33.55
N GLY A 273 18.69 7.98 33.01
CA GLY A 273 19.62 7.59 31.96
C GLY A 273 18.96 7.47 30.56
N ASP A 274 18.01 8.37 30.24
CA ASP A 274 17.29 8.38 28.94
C ASP A 274 16.58 7.07 28.61
N LYS A 275 16.10 6.38 29.63
CA LYS A 275 15.25 5.20 29.51
C LYS A 275 13.78 5.58 29.58
N TYR A 276 12.94 4.79 28.95
CA TYR A 276 11.50 4.99 28.92
C TYR A 276 10.77 3.71 29.28
N LEU A 277 9.81 3.80 30.21
CA LEU A 277 8.84 2.74 30.45
C LEU A 277 7.68 2.92 29.46
N ILE A 278 7.46 1.94 28.60
CA ILE A 278 6.48 1.96 27.53
C ILE A 278 5.45 0.86 27.76
N GLU A 279 4.19 1.18 27.56
CA GLU A 279 3.08 0.24 27.55
C GLU A 279 2.48 0.18 26.15
N ALA A 280 2.20 -1.02 25.65
CA ALA A 280 1.55 -1.22 24.36
C ALA A 280 0.54 -2.36 24.42
N GLU A 281 -0.58 -2.20 23.73
CA GLU A 281 -1.56 -3.26 23.51
C GLU A 281 -1.25 -3.93 22.17
N VAL A 282 -0.99 -5.23 22.18
CA VAL A 282 -0.54 -5.99 21.01
C VAL A 282 -1.35 -7.28 20.84
N TYR A 283 -1.53 -7.67 19.59
CA TYR A 283 -2.21 -8.92 19.22
C TYR A 283 -1.23 -9.84 18.50
N GLY A 284 -1.14 -11.09 18.98
CA GLY A 284 -0.29 -12.11 18.38
C GLY A 284 1.15 -12.11 18.89
N ASP A 285 1.89 -13.12 18.45
CA ASP A 285 3.26 -13.35 18.91
C ASP A 285 4.33 -12.64 18.07
N GLY A 286 3.92 -11.92 17.01
CA GLY A 286 4.83 -11.12 16.20
C GLY A 286 5.57 -10.03 16.97
N ILE A 287 4.98 -9.55 18.07
CA ILE A 287 5.65 -8.60 18.96
C ILE A 287 6.94 -9.16 19.56
N LYS A 288 7.03 -10.45 19.85
CA LYS A 288 8.26 -11.09 20.36
C LYS A 288 9.42 -10.91 19.37
N MET A 289 9.14 -11.15 18.07
CA MET A 289 10.16 -11.02 17.04
C MET A 289 10.70 -9.58 16.98
N TRP A 290 9.81 -8.59 17.11
CA TRP A 290 10.23 -7.19 17.11
C TRP A 290 11.02 -6.83 18.36
N LEU A 291 10.56 -7.20 19.56
CA LEU A 291 11.27 -6.92 20.81
C LEU A 291 12.67 -7.55 20.82
N LEU A 292 12.80 -8.80 20.40
CA LEU A 292 14.10 -9.49 20.31
C LEU A 292 15.03 -8.83 19.27
N SER A 293 14.49 -8.25 18.20
CA SER A 293 15.28 -7.54 17.19
C SER A 293 15.90 -6.24 17.71
N GLN A 294 15.39 -5.67 18.81
CA GLN A 294 15.93 -4.46 19.42
C GLN A 294 17.21 -4.74 20.26
N GLY A 295 17.56 -6.00 20.44
CA GLY A 295 18.75 -6.40 21.18
C GLY A 295 18.71 -5.91 22.64
N PRO A 296 19.82 -5.35 23.17
CA PRO A 296 19.92 -4.96 24.58
C PRO A 296 19.15 -3.68 24.94
N TRP A 297 18.54 -3.02 23.97
CA TRP A 297 17.81 -1.76 24.22
C TRP A 297 16.41 -1.97 24.79
N VAL A 298 15.92 -3.22 24.80
CA VAL A 298 14.60 -3.55 25.30
C VAL A 298 14.70 -4.56 26.44
N THR A 299 13.97 -4.26 27.54
CA THR A 299 13.74 -5.21 28.63
C THR A 299 12.25 -5.31 28.90
N VAL A 300 11.66 -6.47 28.67
CA VAL A 300 10.23 -6.70 28.94
C VAL A 300 10.00 -6.83 30.43
N ILE A 301 9.00 -6.09 30.95
CA ILE A 301 8.69 -5.99 32.38
C ILE A 301 7.41 -6.76 32.74
N SER A 302 6.40 -6.70 31.88
CA SER A 302 5.13 -7.40 32.14
C SER A 302 4.39 -7.74 30.84
N PRO A 303 3.45 -8.72 30.89
CA PRO A 303 3.12 -9.60 32.04
C PRO A 303 4.17 -10.68 32.27
N ASP A 304 4.20 -11.25 33.47
CA ASP A 304 5.22 -12.25 33.90
C ASP A 304 5.30 -13.46 32.95
N GLU A 305 4.13 -13.96 32.50
CA GLU A 305 4.08 -15.06 31.53
C GLU A 305 4.86 -14.69 30.23
N PHE A 306 4.73 -13.48 29.76
CA PHE A 306 5.41 -13.02 28.55
C PHE A 306 6.90 -12.77 28.77
N VAL A 307 7.29 -12.33 29.98
CA VAL A 307 8.71 -12.21 30.39
C VAL A 307 9.38 -13.56 30.32
N GLU A 308 8.73 -14.61 30.87
CA GLU A 308 9.27 -15.98 30.85
C GLU A 308 9.37 -16.56 29.43
N GLU A 309 8.40 -16.23 28.53
CA GLU A 309 8.49 -16.57 27.10
C GLU A 309 9.74 -15.95 26.47
N ILE A 310 10.00 -14.66 26.72
CA ILE A 310 11.17 -13.93 26.17
C ILE A 310 12.47 -14.50 26.72
N LYS A 311 12.55 -14.78 28.05
CA LYS A 311 13.73 -15.39 28.69
C LYS A 311 14.07 -16.74 28.05
N LYS A 312 13.04 -17.56 27.81
CA LYS A 312 13.24 -18.85 27.16
C LYS A 312 13.83 -18.68 25.77
N ASP A 313 13.24 -17.80 24.95
CA ASP A 313 13.71 -17.55 23.59
C ASP A 313 15.18 -17.04 23.59
N LEU A 314 15.53 -16.13 24.51
CA LEU A 314 16.92 -15.64 24.70
C LEU A 314 17.88 -16.73 25.10
N THR A 315 17.45 -17.63 26.01
CA THR A 315 18.26 -18.76 26.43
C THR A 315 18.52 -19.74 25.30
N ASP A 316 17.49 -20.05 24.53
CA ASP A 316 17.59 -20.88 23.32
C ASP A 316 18.50 -20.25 22.27
N MET A 317 18.39 -18.93 22.04
CA MET A 317 19.30 -18.19 21.17
C MET A 317 20.75 -18.28 21.67
N LEU A 318 21.02 -18.05 22.95
CA LEU A 318 22.37 -18.14 23.53
C LEU A 318 22.95 -19.53 23.36
N ASN A 319 22.15 -20.58 23.66
CA ASN A 319 22.56 -21.98 23.50
C ASN A 319 22.96 -22.29 22.05
N ASN A 320 22.28 -21.75 21.05
CA ASN A 320 22.66 -21.93 19.65
C ASN A 320 24.05 -21.38 19.32
N TYR A 321 24.46 -20.27 19.97
CA TYR A 321 25.83 -19.74 19.81
C TYR A 321 26.88 -20.51 20.59
N THR A 322 26.53 -21.14 21.72
CA THR A 322 27.46 -21.90 22.55
C THR A 322 27.66 -23.33 22.06
N LEU A 323 26.59 -23.97 21.55
CA LEU A 323 26.63 -25.33 21.00
C LEU A 323 27.29 -25.41 19.64
N ASN A 324 27.21 -24.34 18.83
CA ASN A 324 27.84 -24.24 17.51
C ASN A 324 29.29 -23.75 17.57
N LYS A 325 30.07 -24.13 18.60
CA LYS A 325 31.52 -24.10 18.50
C LYS A 325 31.93 -25.22 17.55
N PHE A 326 31.94 -24.87 16.27
CA PHE A 326 32.69 -25.49 15.17
C PHE A 326 33.12 -26.95 15.40
N GLY A 327 32.28 -27.89 14.89
CA GLY A 327 32.78 -29.17 14.45
C GLY A 327 33.31 -29.02 13.03
#